data_a41739f2e7060371db5434d89881a5ad
#
_entry.id   a41739f2e7060371db5434d89881a5ad
#
_cell.length_a   1.000
_cell.length_b   1.000
_cell.length_c   1.000
_cell.angle_alpha   90.00
_cell.angle_beta   90.00
_cell.angle_gamma   90.00
#
_symmetry.space_group_name_H-M   'P 1'
#
loop_
_entity.id
_entity.type
_entity.pdbx_description
1 polymer ?
#
loop_
_entity_poly.entity_id
_entity_poly.type
_entity_poly.pdbx_seq_one_letter_code
_entity_poly.pdbx_strand_id
1 'polypeptide(L)'
;MARTLSDDARQFIARFDDETGATAIDCVVGDDRLVFVVSVGEMAQAIGPGGETIGRLEERLDRDIELVEDADRPEEFVANALSPAAVYHVTISENETLVAYAEVADGDRGVAIGSGGKNIETARLLVKRHFDIDDIQLT
;
A
#
# COMPACT_ATOMS: atom_id res chain seq x y z
N MET A 1 9.14 -16.50 0.02
CA MET A 1 7.82 -17.15 0.06
C MET A 1 6.92 -16.59 -1.01
N ALA A 2 6.27 -17.43 -1.75
CA ALA A 2 5.36 -16.99 -2.81
C ALA A 2 4.09 -16.39 -2.22
N ARG A 3 3.65 -15.26 -2.77
CA ARG A 3 2.37 -14.69 -2.43
C ARG A 3 1.24 -15.54 -3.01
N THR A 4 0.18 -15.71 -2.23
CA THR A 4 -1.02 -16.36 -2.70
C THR A 4 -2.12 -15.31 -2.76
N LEU A 5 -2.59 -15.02 -3.96
CA LEU A 5 -3.69 -14.09 -4.17
C LEU A 5 -5.01 -14.85 -4.13
N SER A 6 -6.00 -14.28 -3.45
CA SER A 6 -7.36 -14.80 -3.50
C SER A 6 -7.96 -14.60 -4.90
N ASP A 7 -9.04 -15.34 -5.20
CA ASP A 7 -9.74 -15.16 -6.46
C ASP A 7 -10.30 -13.75 -6.60
N ASP A 8 -10.83 -13.19 -5.50
CA ASP A 8 -11.33 -11.81 -5.50
C ASP A 8 -10.20 -10.83 -5.81
N ALA A 9 -9.04 -10.98 -5.17
CA ALA A 9 -7.90 -10.11 -5.42
C ALA A 9 -7.46 -10.17 -6.88
N ARG A 10 -7.43 -11.36 -7.47
CA ARG A 10 -7.07 -11.52 -8.89
C ARG A 10 -8.05 -10.82 -9.81
N GLN A 11 -9.35 -10.91 -9.52
CA GLN A 11 -10.37 -10.24 -10.31
C GLN A 11 -10.24 -8.71 -10.20
N PHE A 12 -10.00 -8.20 -9.00
CA PHE A 12 -9.80 -6.76 -8.82
C PHE A 12 -8.54 -6.27 -9.52
N ILE A 13 -7.46 -7.04 -9.49
CA ILE A 13 -6.23 -6.70 -10.21
C ILE A 13 -6.48 -6.62 -11.71
N ALA A 14 -7.20 -7.59 -12.27
CA ALA A 14 -7.52 -7.57 -13.70
C ALA A 14 -8.33 -6.34 -14.08
N ARG A 15 -9.32 -5.97 -13.24
CA ARG A 15 -10.12 -4.77 -13.46
C ARG A 15 -9.27 -3.50 -13.37
N PHE A 16 -8.38 -3.46 -12.39
CA PHE A 16 -7.45 -2.34 -12.23
C PHE A 16 -6.58 -2.18 -13.47
N ASP A 17 -5.95 -3.26 -13.92
CA ASP A 17 -5.05 -3.21 -15.06
C ASP A 17 -5.78 -2.77 -16.34
N ASP A 18 -6.99 -3.27 -16.55
CA ASP A 18 -7.81 -2.91 -17.72
C ASP A 18 -8.20 -1.43 -17.72
N GLU A 19 -8.60 -0.90 -16.57
CA GLU A 19 -9.10 0.47 -16.47
C GLU A 19 -7.98 1.51 -16.47
N THR A 20 -6.84 1.19 -15.87
CA THR A 20 -5.77 2.17 -15.68
C THR A 20 -4.65 2.04 -16.70
N GLY A 21 -4.46 0.86 -17.26
CA GLY A 21 -3.27 0.56 -18.06
C GLY A 21 -2.00 0.40 -17.24
N ALA A 22 -2.08 0.64 -15.93
CA ALA A 22 -0.98 0.38 -15.00
C ALA A 22 -1.06 -1.06 -14.51
N THR A 23 -0.01 -1.52 -13.84
CA THR A 23 0.07 -2.89 -13.33
C THR A 23 -0.02 -2.89 -11.81
N ALA A 24 -1.00 -3.62 -11.28
CA ALA A 24 -1.07 -3.90 -9.85
C ALA A 24 -0.43 -5.26 -9.58
N ILE A 25 0.53 -5.29 -8.64
CA ILE A 25 1.23 -6.52 -8.29
C ILE A 25 0.62 -7.20 -7.08
N ASP A 26 -0.25 -6.52 -6.35
CA ASP A 26 -0.95 -7.06 -5.19
C ASP A 26 -2.25 -6.28 -4.97
N CYS A 27 -3.17 -6.91 -4.28
CA CYS A 27 -4.43 -6.28 -3.88
C CYS A 27 -4.82 -6.80 -2.51
N VAL A 28 -5.03 -5.89 -1.56
CA VAL A 28 -5.59 -6.23 -0.25
C VAL A 28 -7.08 -5.88 -0.28
N VAL A 29 -7.91 -6.89 -0.11
CA VAL A 29 -9.36 -6.73 -0.14
C VAL A 29 -9.86 -6.52 1.28
N GLY A 30 -10.28 -5.30 1.59
CA GLY A 30 -10.92 -4.97 2.86
C GLY A 30 -12.43 -4.95 2.74
N ASP A 31 -13.12 -4.68 3.85
CA ASP A 31 -14.58 -4.67 3.87
C ASP A 31 -15.17 -3.55 3.01
N ASP A 32 -14.57 -2.37 3.08
CA ASP A 32 -15.07 -1.17 2.43
C ASP A 32 -14.06 -0.53 1.48
N ARG A 33 -12.84 -1.07 1.40
CA ARG A 33 -11.80 -0.51 0.54
C ARG A 33 -10.91 -1.59 -0.06
N LEU A 34 -10.26 -1.21 -1.15
CA LEU A 34 -9.23 -2.01 -1.80
C LEU A 34 -7.91 -1.26 -1.72
N VAL A 35 -6.82 -1.98 -1.50
CA VAL A 35 -5.48 -1.39 -1.56
C VAL A 35 -4.70 -2.13 -2.64
N PHE A 36 -4.30 -1.41 -3.67
CA PHE A 36 -3.48 -1.97 -4.75
C PHE A 36 -2.03 -1.54 -4.59
N VAL A 37 -1.13 -2.48 -4.77
CA VAL A 37 0.30 -2.17 -4.88
C VAL A 37 0.62 -2.03 -6.36
N VAL A 38 1.04 -0.85 -6.76
CA VAL A 38 1.24 -0.47 -8.17
C VAL A 38 2.71 -0.54 -8.50
N SER A 39 3.04 -1.05 -9.68
CA SER A 39 4.42 -1.15 -10.16
C SER A 39 5.14 0.18 -10.09
N VAL A 40 6.44 0.13 -9.85
CA VAL A 40 7.30 1.31 -9.77
C VAL A 40 7.14 2.17 -11.02
N GLY A 41 6.92 3.46 -10.81
CA GLY A 41 6.84 4.44 -11.91
C GLY A 41 5.49 4.52 -12.60
N GLU A 42 4.47 3.78 -12.12
CA GLU A 42 3.15 3.76 -12.78
C GLU A 42 2.04 4.42 -11.97
N MET A 43 2.38 5.07 -10.86
CA MET A 43 1.36 5.71 -10.01
C MET A 43 0.59 6.81 -10.74
N ALA A 44 1.31 7.66 -11.49
CA ALA A 44 0.66 8.76 -12.20
C ALA A 44 -0.35 8.23 -13.23
N GLN A 45 -0.02 7.15 -13.91
CA GLN A 45 -0.90 6.50 -14.87
C GLN A 45 -2.13 5.92 -14.18
N ALA A 46 -1.93 5.29 -13.03
CA ALA A 46 -3.03 4.69 -12.27
C ALA A 46 -4.01 5.74 -11.77
N ILE A 47 -3.49 6.87 -11.29
CA ILE A 47 -4.32 7.95 -10.75
C ILE A 47 -5.06 8.67 -11.87
N GLY A 48 -4.34 8.98 -12.96
CA GLY A 48 -4.85 9.74 -14.09
C GLY A 48 -4.91 11.24 -13.82
N PRO A 49 -5.17 12.05 -14.85
CA PRO A 49 -5.25 13.51 -14.69
C PRO A 49 -6.32 13.89 -13.67
N GLY A 50 -5.91 14.64 -12.64
CA GLY A 50 -6.84 15.08 -11.60
C GLY A 50 -7.52 13.97 -10.83
N GLY A 51 -6.95 12.76 -10.83
CA GLY A 51 -7.54 11.60 -10.15
C GLY A 51 -8.70 10.97 -10.90
N GLU A 52 -8.88 11.31 -12.17
CA GLU A 52 -10.05 10.89 -12.95
C GLU A 52 -10.10 9.37 -13.17
N THR A 53 -8.95 8.76 -13.47
CA THR A 53 -8.91 7.32 -13.77
C THR A 53 -9.25 6.50 -12.54
N ILE A 54 -8.61 6.80 -11.41
CA ILE A 54 -8.88 6.06 -10.17
C ILE A 54 -10.29 6.33 -9.65
N GLY A 55 -10.79 7.56 -9.82
CA GLY A 55 -12.15 7.90 -9.41
C GLY A 55 -13.20 7.12 -10.18
N ARG A 56 -12.99 6.90 -11.48
CA ARG A 56 -13.88 6.07 -12.28
C ARG A 56 -13.90 4.62 -11.82
N LEU A 57 -12.72 4.10 -11.47
CA LEU A 57 -12.62 2.73 -10.99
C LEU A 57 -13.31 2.57 -9.64
N GLU A 58 -13.18 3.55 -8.74
CA GLU A 58 -13.90 3.55 -7.46
C GLU A 58 -15.40 3.49 -7.66
N GLU A 59 -15.93 4.26 -8.60
CA GLU A 59 -17.35 4.24 -8.90
C GLU A 59 -17.81 2.88 -9.44
N ARG A 60 -17.05 2.30 -10.35
CA ARG A 60 -17.39 1.01 -10.96
C ARG A 60 -17.34 -0.15 -9.98
N LEU A 61 -16.41 -0.12 -9.06
CA LEU A 61 -16.24 -1.18 -8.07
C LEU A 61 -17.04 -0.93 -6.79
N ASP A 62 -17.59 0.29 -6.64
CA ASP A 62 -18.33 0.73 -5.46
C ASP A 62 -17.52 0.51 -4.18
N ARG A 63 -16.25 0.89 -4.22
CA ARG A 63 -15.33 0.77 -3.10
C ARG A 63 -14.32 1.89 -3.13
N ASP A 64 -13.86 2.31 -1.96
CA ASP A 64 -12.73 3.21 -1.87
C ASP A 64 -11.47 2.46 -2.28
N ILE A 65 -10.59 3.16 -3.00
CA ILE A 65 -9.34 2.56 -3.48
C ILE A 65 -8.17 3.38 -2.95
N GLU A 66 -7.19 2.70 -2.38
CA GLU A 66 -5.92 3.27 -2.01
C GLU A 66 -4.81 2.61 -2.82
N LEU A 67 -3.79 3.40 -3.15
CA LEU A 67 -2.67 2.93 -3.96
C LEU A 67 -1.38 3.05 -3.15
N VAL A 68 -0.56 2.02 -3.24
CA VAL A 68 0.78 1.99 -2.65
C VAL A 68 1.74 1.71 -3.79
N GLU A 69 2.74 2.56 -3.96
CA GLU A 69 3.76 2.31 -4.98
C GLU A 69 4.73 1.26 -4.50
N ASP A 70 5.03 0.29 -5.36
CA ASP A 70 6.07 -0.69 -5.09
C ASP A 70 7.45 -0.01 -5.06
N ALA A 71 8.44 -0.68 -4.51
CA ALA A 71 9.80 -0.18 -4.45
C ALA A 71 10.75 -1.36 -4.40
N ASP A 72 11.96 -1.16 -4.92
CA ASP A 72 13.00 -2.19 -4.89
C ASP A 72 13.62 -2.32 -3.49
N ARG A 73 13.62 -1.22 -2.72
CA ARG A 73 14.22 -1.18 -1.39
C ARG A 73 13.15 -1.28 -0.31
N PRO A 74 13.36 -2.12 0.72
CA PRO A 74 12.36 -2.28 1.76
C PRO A 74 12.06 -0.99 2.53
N GLU A 75 13.07 -0.14 2.79
CA GLU A 75 12.86 1.13 3.48
C GLU A 75 11.91 2.04 2.71
N GLU A 76 12.10 2.11 1.40
CA GLU A 76 11.24 2.92 0.54
C GLU A 76 9.83 2.35 0.48
N PHE A 77 9.71 1.03 0.41
CA PHE A 77 8.40 0.37 0.40
C PHE A 77 7.63 0.64 1.70
N VAL A 78 8.31 0.59 2.85
CA VAL A 78 7.68 0.90 4.14
C VAL A 78 7.11 2.32 4.12
N ALA A 79 7.91 3.29 3.65
CA ALA A 79 7.45 4.67 3.56
C ALA A 79 6.23 4.80 2.65
N ASN A 80 6.25 4.13 1.49
CA ASN A 80 5.12 4.16 0.55
C ASN A 80 3.87 3.53 1.17
N ALA A 81 4.02 2.45 1.93
CA ALA A 81 2.90 1.76 2.56
C ALA A 81 2.22 2.60 3.64
N LEU A 82 2.93 3.55 4.24
CA LEU A 82 2.37 4.46 5.23
C LEU A 82 1.76 5.72 4.63
N SER A 83 1.82 5.86 3.29
CA SER A 83 1.18 6.98 2.59
C SER A 83 -0.28 7.13 3.02
N PRO A 84 -0.83 8.33 3.14
CA PRO A 84 -0.25 9.61 2.78
C PRO A 84 0.58 10.30 3.87
N ALA A 85 0.93 9.61 4.94
CA ALA A 85 1.74 10.18 6.00
C ALA A 85 3.14 10.51 5.50
N ALA A 86 3.68 11.64 5.93
CA ALA A 86 5.05 12.01 5.61
C ALA A 86 6.01 11.22 6.48
N VAL A 87 6.87 10.44 5.84
CA VAL A 87 7.88 9.61 6.51
C VAL A 87 9.25 10.19 6.20
N TYR A 88 9.98 10.59 7.25
CA TYR A 88 11.29 11.20 7.10
C TYR A 88 12.40 10.19 6.95
N HIS A 89 12.27 9.07 7.63
CA HIS A 89 13.32 8.07 7.65
C HIS A 89 12.77 6.72 8.08
N VAL A 90 13.32 5.64 7.52
CA VAL A 90 12.97 4.27 7.90
C VAL A 90 14.25 3.52 8.17
N THR A 91 14.35 2.90 9.35
CA THR A 91 15.45 2.01 9.73
C THR A 91 14.89 0.62 9.92
N ILE A 92 15.52 -0.37 9.31
CA ILE A 92 15.13 -1.77 9.49
C ILE A 92 16.14 -2.43 10.39
N SER A 93 15.67 -2.96 11.51
CA SER A 93 16.48 -3.65 12.49
C SER A 93 16.23 -5.16 12.37
N GLU A 94 17.30 -5.91 12.21
CA GLU A 94 17.24 -7.36 12.17
C GLU A 94 17.83 -7.90 13.47
N ASN A 95 16.99 -8.53 14.25
CA ASN A 95 17.39 -9.18 15.48
C ASN A 95 16.79 -10.59 15.43
N GLU A 96 15.94 -10.97 16.36
CA GLU A 96 15.16 -12.21 16.23
C GLU A 96 14.10 -12.07 15.15
N THR A 97 13.59 -10.83 14.99
CA THR A 97 12.61 -10.50 13.97
C THR A 97 13.08 -9.28 13.19
N LEU A 98 12.48 -9.03 12.03
CA LEU A 98 12.71 -7.81 11.26
C LEU A 98 11.67 -6.77 11.64
N VAL A 99 12.11 -5.63 12.14
CA VAL A 99 11.21 -4.53 12.50
C VAL A 99 11.61 -3.27 11.76
N ALA A 100 10.66 -2.63 11.13
CA ALA A 100 10.87 -1.33 10.48
C ALA A 100 10.48 -0.23 11.46
N TYR A 101 11.41 0.69 11.72
CA TYR A 101 11.17 1.88 12.52
C TYR A 101 11.01 3.06 11.58
N ALA A 102 9.81 3.63 11.55
CA ALA A 102 9.48 4.71 10.64
C ALA A 102 9.30 6.01 11.42
N GLU A 103 10.15 6.99 11.11
CA GLU A 103 10.01 8.33 11.68
C GLU A 103 9.00 9.10 10.86
N VAL A 104 7.85 9.40 11.47
CA VAL A 104 6.72 10.03 10.81
C VAL A 104 6.57 11.46 11.34
N ALA A 105 6.20 12.40 10.47
CA ALA A 105 5.91 13.77 10.90
C ALA A 105 4.87 13.75 12.01
N ASP A 106 5.08 14.57 13.05
CA ASP A 106 4.22 14.57 14.23
C ASP A 106 2.74 14.74 13.88
N GLY A 107 2.44 15.66 12.96
CA GLY A 107 1.07 15.91 12.54
C GLY A 107 0.46 14.77 11.72
N ASP A 108 1.26 13.81 11.26
CA ASP A 108 0.82 12.74 10.39
C ASP A 108 0.72 11.38 11.08
N ARG A 109 1.01 11.31 12.39
CA ARG A 109 0.94 10.03 13.10
C ARG A 109 -0.46 9.43 13.05
N GLY A 110 -1.48 10.25 13.24
CA GLY A 110 -2.87 9.81 13.16
C GLY A 110 -3.22 9.29 11.78
N VAL A 111 -2.71 9.92 10.74
CA VAL A 111 -2.91 9.49 9.34
C VAL A 111 -2.20 8.16 9.08
N ALA A 112 -0.97 8.02 9.58
CA ALA A 112 -0.21 6.77 9.41
C ALA A 112 -0.93 5.59 10.06
N ILE A 113 -1.51 5.79 11.24
CA ILE A 113 -2.26 4.75 11.94
C ILE A 113 -3.59 4.49 11.24
N GLY A 114 -4.29 5.56 10.89
CA GLY A 114 -5.60 5.49 10.26
C GLY A 114 -6.72 5.20 11.25
N SER A 115 -7.94 5.32 10.77
CA SER A 115 -9.15 5.08 11.55
C SER A 115 -9.19 3.64 12.04
N GLY A 116 -9.22 3.43 13.36
CA GLY A 116 -9.21 2.08 13.94
C GLY A 116 -7.94 1.29 13.66
N GLY A 117 -6.84 1.97 13.30
CA GLY A 117 -5.58 1.30 12.98
C GLY A 117 -5.52 0.72 11.57
N LYS A 118 -6.49 1.04 10.72
CA LYS A 118 -6.69 0.41 9.41
C LYS A 118 -5.48 0.60 8.48
N ASN A 119 -4.88 1.81 8.49
CA ASN A 119 -3.78 2.08 7.59
C ASN A 119 -2.50 1.35 8.00
N ILE A 120 -2.14 1.42 9.28
CA ILE A 120 -0.92 0.74 9.74
C ILE A 120 -1.05 -0.77 9.70
N GLU A 121 -2.24 -1.31 9.92
CA GLU A 121 -2.47 -2.76 9.81
C GLU A 121 -2.27 -3.24 8.37
N THR A 122 -2.78 -2.48 7.40
CA THR A 122 -2.57 -2.80 5.99
C THR A 122 -1.10 -2.68 5.62
N ALA A 123 -0.42 -1.63 6.11
CA ALA A 123 1.01 -1.47 5.86
C ALA A 123 1.81 -2.64 6.42
N ARG A 124 1.50 -3.10 7.63
CA ARG A 124 2.15 -4.27 8.23
C ARG A 124 1.95 -5.52 7.39
N LEU A 125 0.74 -5.74 6.91
CA LEU A 125 0.43 -6.87 6.03
C LEU A 125 1.28 -6.82 4.75
N LEU A 126 1.36 -5.66 4.12
CA LEU A 126 2.10 -5.50 2.87
C LEU A 126 3.60 -5.69 3.05
N VAL A 127 4.19 -5.10 4.10
CA VAL A 127 5.63 -5.24 4.32
C VAL A 127 6.00 -6.69 4.69
N LYS A 128 5.10 -7.42 5.32
CA LYS A 128 5.31 -8.85 5.59
C LYS A 128 5.28 -9.65 4.28
N ARG A 129 4.31 -9.39 3.42
CA ARG A 129 4.18 -10.10 2.14
C ARG A 129 5.36 -9.85 1.21
N HIS A 130 5.80 -8.61 1.12
CA HIS A 130 6.74 -8.21 0.06
C HIS A 130 8.19 -8.23 0.49
N PHE A 131 8.47 -8.06 1.77
CA PHE A 131 9.85 -7.96 2.27
C PHE A 131 10.11 -8.78 3.53
N ASP A 132 9.14 -9.58 3.95
CA ASP A 132 9.25 -10.43 5.15
C ASP A 132 9.56 -9.62 6.42
N ILE A 133 9.11 -8.39 6.49
CA ILE A 133 9.23 -7.53 7.66
C ILE A 133 8.10 -7.86 8.62
N ASP A 134 8.43 -8.14 9.88
CA ASP A 134 7.47 -8.66 10.85
C ASP A 134 6.62 -7.59 11.50
N ASP A 135 7.12 -6.35 11.60
CA ASP A 135 6.38 -5.28 12.26
C ASP A 135 6.86 -3.91 11.79
N ILE A 136 6.01 -2.91 12.00
CA ILE A 136 6.34 -1.49 11.82
C ILE A 136 6.08 -0.78 13.14
N GLN A 137 7.08 -0.03 13.61
CA GLN A 137 6.96 0.83 14.78
C GLN A 137 7.13 2.28 14.34
N LEU A 138 6.20 3.14 14.74
CA LEU A 138 6.31 4.57 14.45
C LEU A 138 7.15 5.25 15.52
N THR A 139 8.05 6.12 15.10
CA THR A 139 8.93 6.85 16.02
C THR A 139 8.78 8.36 15.87
#